data_aa37ad582ae61ec9a2c7b69c96e01859
#
_entry.id   aa37ad582ae61ec9a2c7b69c96e01859
#
_cell.length_a   1.000
_cell.length_b   1.000
_cell.length_c   1.000
_cell.angle_alpha   90.00
_cell.angle_beta   90.00
_cell.angle_gamma   90.00
#
_symmetry.space_group_name_H-M   'P 1'
#
loop_
_entity.id
_entity.type
_entity.pdbx_description
1 polymer ?
#
loop_
_entity_poly.entity_id
_entity_poly.type
_entity_poly.pdbx_seq_one_letter_code
_entity_poly.pdbx_strand_id
1 'polypeptide(L)'
;MHSVTAALIIFIITYLFIGLRQIPRVHIDRTAGALVGAVLMIVFGVLTLDQAFAAIDMNTLLLLLGIMIITVYLRIAGFFELMAGRILSLSKTPMQLLIFVTLSSGLLSALFVNDTICLLYTPIILEVTAQLGVHPLPYLLALATASNIGSVMTVTGNPQNMLIGIYSGMPYLSVLGALFPV
;
A
#
# COMPACT_ATOMS: atom_id res chain seq x y z
N MET A 1 -8.44 32.91 13.62
CA MET A 1 -8.36 31.86 14.66
C MET A 1 -9.45 30.78 14.51
N HIS A 2 -10.71 31.12 14.16
CA HIS A 2 -11.78 30.12 14.00
C HIS A 2 -11.51 29.05 12.90
N SER A 3 -10.88 29.40 11.80
CA SER A 3 -10.57 28.46 10.70
C SER A 3 -9.57 27.38 11.09
N VAL A 4 -8.53 27.70 11.85
CA VAL A 4 -7.51 26.71 12.29
C VAL A 4 -8.12 25.72 13.28
N THR A 5 -8.93 26.19 14.22
CA THR A 5 -9.62 25.32 15.19
C THR A 5 -10.59 24.37 14.47
N ALA A 6 -11.37 24.88 13.51
CA ALA A 6 -12.27 24.07 12.70
C ALA A 6 -11.48 23.04 11.88
N ALA A 7 -10.36 23.42 11.25
CA ALA A 7 -9.48 22.52 10.52
C ALA A 7 -8.99 21.37 11.41
N LEU A 8 -8.49 21.67 12.61
CA LEU A 8 -7.99 20.66 13.53
C LEU A 8 -9.10 19.69 14.00
N ILE A 9 -10.29 20.23 14.32
CA ILE A 9 -11.41 19.38 14.73
C ILE A 9 -11.83 18.44 13.60
N ILE A 10 -12.01 18.95 12.37
CA ILE A 10 -12.38 18.14 11.20
C ILE A 10 -11.30 17.10 10.93
N PHE A 11 -10.03 17.49 10.98
CA PHE A 11 -8.89 16.57 10.78
C PHE A 11 -8.90 15.43 11.80
N ILE A 12 -9.01 15.74 13.11
CA ILE A 12 -9.03 14.72 14.17
C ILE A 12 -10.22 13.78 13.99
N ILE A 13 -11.42 14.31 13.72
CA ILE A 13 -12.62 13.51 13.51
C ILE A 13 -12.42 12.59 12.29
N THR A 14 -11.90 13.12 11.17
CA THR A 14 -11.65 12.35 9.96
C THR A 14 -10.66 11.21 10.23
N TYR A 15 -9.56 11.49 10.95
CA TYR A 15 -8.59 10.45 11.30
C TYR A 15 -9.14 9.40 12.26
N LEU A 16 -9.99 9.79 13.19
CA LEU A 16 -10.71 8.84 14.04
C LEU A 16 -11.62 7.92 13.20
N PHE A 17 -12.36 8.47 12.24
CA PHE A 17 -13.17 7.66 11.31
C PHE A 17 -12.34 6.72 10.45
N ILE A 18 -11.19 7.15 9.95
CA ILE A 18 -10.26 6.31 9.17
C ILE A 18 -9.65 5.21 10.05
N GLY A 19 -9.34 5.51 11.31
CA GLY A 19 -8.72 4.59 12.27
C GLY A 19 -9.68 3.56 12.88
N LEU A 20 -10.92 3.96 13.10
CA LEU A 20 -11.97 3.09 13.62
C LEU A 20 -12.49 2.19 12.49
N ARG A 21 -12.01 0.96 12.46
CA ARG A 21 -12.17 -0.01 11.36
C ARG A 21 -13.62 -0.40 11.04
N GLN A 22 -14.55 -0.25 11.99
CA GLN A 22 -16.00 -0.43 11.80
C GLN A 22 -16.75 0.28 12.94
N ILE A 23 -17.58 1.24 12.60
CA ILE A 23 -18.59 1.72 13.52
C ILE A 23 -19.82 0.81 13.37
N PRO A 24 -20.28 0.11 14.43
CA PRO A 24 -21.49 -0.70 14.34
C PRO A 24 -22.63 0.16 13.81
N ARG A 25 -23.29 -0.26 12.73
CA ARG A 25 -24.42 0.39 12.01
C ARG A 25 -24.06 1.43 10.93
N VAL A 26 -22.80 1.82 10.75
CA VAL A 26 -22.42 2.75 9.68
C VAL A 26 -21.36 2.10 8.81
N HIS A 27 -21.72 1.72 7.57
CA HIS A 27 -20.80 1.12 6.60
C HIS A 27 -20.02 2.22 5.85
N ILE A 28 -19.30 3.05 6.61
CA ILE A 28 -18.37 4.03 6.02
C ILE A 28 -17.00 3.38 5.98
N ASP A 29 -16.47 3.16 4.80
CA ASP A 29 -15.11 2.74 4.61
C ASP A 29 -14.12 3.92 4.80
N ARG A 30 -12.83 3.61 4.83
CA ARG A 30 -11.77 4.61 5.02
C ARG A 30 -11.80 5.69 3.95
N THR A 31 -12.09 5.31 2.72
CA THR A 31 -12.13 6.21 1.56
C THR A 31 -13.31 7.18 1.67
N ALA A 32 -14.49 6.69 2.03
CA ALA A 32 -15.65 7.52 2.28
C ALA A 32 -15.43 8.48 3.46
N GLY A 33 -14.80 8.02 4.55
CA GLY A 33 -14.44 8.86 5.69
C GLY A 33 -13.49 10.01 5.30
N ALA A 34 -12.46 9.72 4.51
CA ALA A 34 -11.53 10.74 3.99
C ALA A 34 -12.25 11.76 3.08
N LEU A 35 -13.13 11.28 2.18
CA LEU A 35 -13.90 12.14 1.30
C LEU A 35 -14.83 13.06 2.07
N VAL A 36 -15.55 12.53 3.06
CA VAL A 36 -16.42 13.33 3.93
C VAL A 36 -15.61 14.40 4.67
N GLY A 37 -14.43 14.05 5.20
CA GLY A 37 -13.54 15.02 5.83
C GLY A 37 -13.10 16.14 4.89
N ALA A 38 -12.74 15.81 3.65
CA ALA A 38 -12.38 16.80 2.63
C ALA A 38 -13.55 17.73 2.29
N VAL A 39 -14.77 17.19 2.12
CA VAL A 39 -15.99 17.98 1.88
C VAL A 39 -16.29 18.91 3.07
N LEU A 40 -16.15 18.44 4.30
CA LEU A 40 -16.35 19.26 5.50
C LEU A 40 -15.37 20.43 5.57
N MET A 41 -14.10 20.26 5.14
CA MET A 41 -13.13 21.38 5.07
C MET A 41 -13.61 22.49 4.15
N ILE A 42 -14.31 22.17 3.05
CA ILE A 42 -14.85 23.12 2.09
C ILE A 42 -16.13 23.75 2.67
N VAL A 43 -17.06 22.94 3.19
CA VAL A 43 -18.36 23.40 3.71
C VAL A 43 -18.19 24.36 4.89
N PHE A 44 -17.23 24.08 5.77
CA PHE A 44 -16.92 24.97 6.90
C PHE A 44 -15.98 26.12 6.54
N GLY A 45 -15.68 26.33 5.25
CA GLY A 45 -14.90 27.47 4.79
C GLY A 45 -13.44 27.45 5.23
N VAL A 46 -12.91 26.29 5.58
CA VAL A 46 -11.48 26.09 5.90
C VAL A 46 -10.64 26.17 4.63
N LEU A 47 -11.16 25.60 3.54
CA LEU A 47 -10.55 25.61 2.20
C LEU A 47 -11.57 26.12 1.19
N THR A 48 -11.10 26.89 0.21
CA THR A 48 -11.86 27.18 -1.01
C THR A 48 -11.82 25.98 -1.95
N LEU A 49 -12.75 25.92 -2.91
CA LEU A 49 -12.71 24.87 -3.94
C LEU A 49 -11.40 24.85 -4.71
N ASP A 50 -10.89 26.02 -5.09
CA ASP A 50 -9.61 26.12 -5.82
C ASP A 50 -8.43 25.60 -4.99
N GLN A 51 -8.41 25.92 -3.69
CA GLN A 51 -7.39 25.39 -2.77
C GLN A 51 -7.52 23.87 -2.59
N ALA A 52 -8.73 23.35 -2.52
CA ALA A 52 -8.97 21.91 -2.42
C ALA A 52 -8.48 21.17 -3.68
N PHE A 53 -8.75 21.71 -4.87
CA PHE A 53 -8.22 21.16 -6.13
C PHE A 53 -6.70 21.28 -6.23
N ALA A 54 -6.13 22.41 -5.82
CA ALA A 54 -4.68 22.61 -5.80
C ALA A 54 -3.94 21.69 -4.80
N ALA A 55 -4.63 21.20 -3.78
CA ALA A 55 -4.08 20.26 -2.82
C ALA A 55 -3.97 18.81 -3.38
N ILE A 56 -4.63 18.52 -4.52
CA ILE A 56 -4.55 17.21 -5.16
C ILE A 56 -3.25 17.12 -5.96
N ASP A 57 -2.34 16.25 -5.53
CA ASP A 57 -1.11 15.97 -6.27
C ASP A 57 -1.37 15.03 -7.45
N MET A 58 -1.59 15.61 -8.64
CA MET A 58 -1.84 14.87 -9.86
C MET A 58 -0.67 14.01 -10.31
N ASN A 59 0.58 14.39 -9.98
CA ASN A 59 1.77 13.62 -10.36
C ASN A 59 1.80 12.30 -9.58
N THR A 60 1.53 12.34 -8.28
CA THR A 60 1.41 11.13 -7.44
C THR A 60 0.27 10.23 -7.94
N LEU A 61 -0.89 10.80 -8.29
CA LEU A 61 -2.01 10.02 -8.79
C LEU A 61 -1.71 9.36 -10.15
N LEU A 62 -1.07 10.08 -11.07
CA LEU A 62 -0.68 9.53 -12.37
C LEU A 62 0.40 8.46 -12.24
N LEU A 63 1.38 8.65 -11.36
CA LEU A 63 2.40 7.64 -11.09
C LEU A 63 1.78 6.37 -10.50
N LEU A 64 0.90 6.52 -9.51
CA LEU A 64 0.18 5.41 -8.90
C LEU A 64 -0.66 4.65 -9.95
N LEU A 65 -1.44 5.37 -10.76
CA LEU A 65 -2.23 4.79 -11.83
C LEU A 65 -1.37 4.02 -12.83
N GLY A 66 -0.23 4.58 -13.25
CA GLY A 66 0.70 3.92 -14.16
C GLY A 66 1.23 2.60 -13.62
N ILE A 67 1.65 2.58 -12.35
CA ILE A 67 2.13 1.35 -11.69
C ILE A 67 0.99 0.33 -11.55
N MET A 68 -0.22 0.76 -11.21
CA MET A 68 -1.38 -0.13 -11.14
C MET A 68 -1.68 -0.77 -12.50
N ILE A 69 -1.64 0.00 -13.60
CA ILE A 69 -1.84 -0.52 -14.96
C ILE A 69 -0.76 -1.57 -15.29
N ILE A 70 0.50 -1.25 -15.08
CA ILE A 70 1.61 -2.20 -15.32
C ILE A 70 1.39 -3.49 -14.52
N THR A 71 1.03 -3.37 -13.25
CA THR A 71 0.80 -4.53 -12.38
C THR A 71 -0.38 -5.39 -12.86
N VAL A 72 -1.46 -4.79 -13.33
CA VAL A 72 -2.59 -5.51 -13.91
C VAL A 72 -2.17 -6.27 -15.18
N TYR A 73 -1.41 -5.66 -16.07
CA TYR A 73 -0.91 -6.34 -17.26
C TYR A 73 0.04 -7.49 -16.92
N LEU A 74 0.92 -7.33 -15.95
CA LEU A 74 1.78 -8.43 -15.46
C LEU A 74 0.97 -9.58 -14.86
N ARG A 75 -0.12 -9.26 -14.16
CA ARG A 75 -1.04 -10.28 -13.66
C ARG A 75 -1.72 -11.05 -14.78
N ILE A 76 -2.26 -10.34 -15.78
CA ILE A 76 -2.89 -10.96 -16.96
C ILE A 76 -1.87 -11.81 -17.74
N ALA A 77 -0.61 -11.39 -17.79
CA ALA A 77 0.47 -12.14 -18.44
C ALA A 77 0.93 -13.38 -17.64
N GLY A 78 0.37 -13.66 -16.46
CA GLY A 78 0.73 -14.81 -15.64
C GLY A 78 2.07 -14.68 -14.89
N PHE A 79 2.61 -13.46 -14.78
CA PHE A 79 3.91 -13.24 -14.12
C PHE A 79 3.91 -13.69 -12.65
N PHE A 80 2.85 -13.37 -11.91
CA PHE A 80 2.77 -13.72 -10.49
C PHE A 80 2.52 -15.21 -10.27
N GLU A 81 1.76 -15.86 -11.15
CA GLU A 81 1.55 -17.31 -11.17
C GLU A 81 2.85 -18.05 -11.46
N LEU A 82 3.65 -17.54 -12.41
CA LEU A 82 4.99 -18.08 -12.70
C LEU A 82 5.91 -17.97 -11.48
N MET A 83 5.94 -16.82 -10.82
CA MET A 83 6.73 -16.59 -9.61
C MET A 83 6.29 -17.51 -8.48
N ALA A 84 5.00 -17.67 -8.28
CA ALA A 84 4.43 -18.56 -7.28
C ALA A 84 4.79 -20.03 -7.54
N GLY A 85 4.67 -20.49 -8.79
CA GLY A 85 5.06 -21.84 -9.20
C GLY A 85 6.54 -22.11 -8.92
N ARG A 86 7.41 -21.12 -9.15
CA ARG A 86 8.85 -21.25 -8.82
C ARG A 86 9.11 -21.30 -7.32
N ILE A 87 8.45 -20.46 -6.53
CA ILE A 87 8.55 -20.49 -5.06
C ILE A 87 8.13 -21.86 -4.54
N LEU A 88 7.03 -22.41 -5.03
CA LEU A 88 6.55 -23.75 -4.69
C LEU A 88 7.57 -24.84 -5.05
N SER A 89 8.07 -24.84 -6.26
CA SER A 89 9.01 -25.88 -6.74
C SER A 89 10.34 -25.85 -5.97
N LEU A 90 10.74 -24.70 -5.45
CA LEU A 90 11.95 -24.53 -4.66
C LEU A 90 11.73 -24.76 -3.16
N SER A 91 10.48 -24.69 -2.68
CA SER A 91 10.14 -24.85 -1.26
C SER A 91 9.87 -26.31 -0.92
N LYS A 92 10.87 -26.99 -0.38
CA LYS A 92 10.76 -28.38 0.10
C LYS A 92 10.40 -28.48 1.58
N THR A 93 10.55 -27.40 2.32
CA THR A 93 10.29 -27.35 3.76
C THR A 93 9.49 -26.09 4.13
N PRO A 94 8.72 -26.14 5.23
CA PRO A 94 7.99 -24.96 5.72
C PRO A 94 8.87 -23.72 5.92
N MET A 95 10.11 -23.90 6.39
CA MET A 95 11.07 -22.81 6.59
C MET A 95 11.52 -22.19 5.26
N GLN A 96 11.79 -23.02 4.24
CA GLN A 96 12.13 -22.52 2.90
C GLN A 96 11.00 -21.71 2.30
N LEU A 97 9.74 -22.18 2.45
CA LEU A 97 8.57 -21.43 2.01
C LEU A 97 8.51 -20.06 2.70
N LEU A 98 8.72 -20.02 4.01
CA LEU A 98 8.70 -18.76 4.77
C LEU A 98 9.76 -17.78 4.25
N ILE A 99 11.00 -18.25 4.05
CA ILE A 99 12.10 -17.44 3.52
C ILE A 99 11.77 -16.92 2.12
N PHE A 100 11.30 -17.80 1.22
CA PHE A 100 10.98 -17.39 -0.16
C PHE A 100 9.81 -16.41 -0.21
N VAL A 101 8.75 -16.61 0.58
CA VAL A 101 7.63 -15.67 0.69
C VAL A 101 8.13 -14.32 1.18
N THR A 102 8.93 -14.29 2.25
CA THR A 102 9.48 -13.06 2.83
C THR A 102 10.33 -12.29 1.81
N LEU A 103 11.32 -12.96 1.21
CA LEU A 103 12.24 -12.30 0.28
C LEU A 103 11.56 -11.85 -1.01
N SER A 104 10.71 -12.71 -1.60
CA SER A 104 10.05 -12.38 -2.87
C SER A 104 9.00 -11.28 -2.70
N SER A 105 8.20 -11.34 -1.63
CA SER A 105 7.20 -10.29 -1.38
C SER A 105 7.85 -8.95 -1.04
N GLY A 106 8.92 -8.93 -0.26
CA GLY A 106 9.68 -7.71 0.03
C GLY A 106 10.29 -7.11 -1.25
N LEU A 107 10.98 -7.92 -2.04
CA LEU A 107 11.60 -7.45 -3.28
C LEU A 107 10.58 -6.94 -4.30
N LEU A 108 9.50 -7.68 -4.52
CA LEU A 108 8.44 -7.26 -5.44
C LEU A 108 7.70 -6.02 -4.94
N SER A 109 7.54 -5.88 -3.63
CA SER A 109 6.91 -4.72 -3.01
C SER A 109 7.76 -3.44 -3.12
N ALA A 110 9.07 -3.57 -3.28
CA ALA A 110 9.94 -2.44 -3.61
C ALA A 110 9.71 -1.92 -5.04
N LEU A 111 9.27 -2.77 -5.96
CA LEU A 111 9.03 -2.42 -7.36
C LEU A 111 7.58 -2.06 -7.64
N PHE A 112 6.65 -2.72 -6.94
CA PHE A 112 5.20 -2.56 -7.09
C PHE A 112 4.59 -2.09 -5.78
N VAL A 113 3.36 -1.58 -5.83
CA VAL A 113 2.64 -1.14 -4.64
C VAL A 113 2.40 -2.33 -3.70
N ASN A 114 2.79 -2.19 -2.43
CA ASN A 114 2.73 -3.25 -1.41
C ASN A 114 1.34 -3.91 -1.27
N ASP A 115 0.27 -3.12 -1.33
CA ASP A 115 -1.10 -3.63 -1.24
C ASP A 115 -1.42 -4.61 -2.36
N THR A 116 -0.93 -4.33 -3.58
CA THR A 116 -1.12 -5.22 -4.72
C THR A 116 -0.38 -6.55 -4.53
N ILE A 117 0.84 -6.51 -4.01
CA ILE A 117 1.60 -7.73 -3.70
C ILE A 117 0.89 -8.57 -2.65
N CYS A 118 0.37 -7.95 -1.58
CA CYS A 118 -0.42 -8.65 -0.57
C CYS A 118 -1.66 -9.32 -1.18
N LEU A 119 -2.41 -8.62 -2.03
CA LEU A 119 -3.60 -9.17 -2.68
C LEU A 119 -3.28 -10.35 -3.60
N LEU A 120 -2.18 -10.28 -4.34
CA LEU A 120 -1.77 -11.32 -5.29
C LEU A 120 -1.20 -12.56 -4.59
N TYR A 121 -0.39 -12.37 -3.55
CA TYR A 121 0.27 -13.47 -2.86
C TYR A 121 -0.65 -14.20 -1.86
N THR A 122 -1.65 -13.53 -1.31
CA THR A 122 -2.54 -14.14 -0.32
C THR A 122 -3.19 -15.45 -0.83
N PRO A 123 -3.89 -15.50 -1.97
CA PRO A 123 -4.49 -16.74 -2.47
C PRO A 123 -3.44 -17.82 -2.74
N ILE A 124 -2.27 -17.43 -3.26
CA ILE A 124 -1.18 -18.35 -3.53
C ILE A 124 -0.66 -19.00 -2.24
N ILE A 125 -0.43 -18.20 -1.20
CA ILE A 125 0.03 -18.70 0.10
C ILE A 125 -1.01 -19.65 0.71
N LEU A 126 -2.31 -19.31 0.63
CA LEU A 126 -3.37 -20.18 1.14
C LEU A 126 -3.39 -21.55 0.43
N GLU A 127 -3.24 -21.56 -0.89
CA GLU A 127 -3.19 -22.79 -1.69
C GLU A 127 -1.96 -23.64 -1.33
N VAL A 128 -0.79 -23.01 -1.30
CA VAL A 128 0.48 -23.70 -1.00
C VAL A 128 0.50 -24.30 0.39
N THR A 129 0.08 -23.51 1.38
CA THR A 129 0.06 -23.98 2.77
C THR A 129 -0.95 -25.12 2.97
N ALA A 130 -2.07 -25.09 2.25
CA ALA A 130 -3.04 -26.20 2.23
C ALA A 130 -2.42 -27.48 1.64
N GLN A 131 -1.69 -27.37 0.52
CA GLN A 131 -0.99 -28.50 -0.10
C GLN A 131 0.10 -29.10 0.80
N LEU A 132 0.83 -28.26 1.53
CA LEU A 132 1.87 -28.68 2.47
C LEU A 132 1.34 -29.12 3.85
N GLY A 133 0.04 -28.96 4.11
CA GLY A 133 -0.58 -29.30 5.39
C GLY A 133 -0.08 -28.42 6.56
N VAL A 134 0.34 -27.18 6.29
CA VAL A 134 0.84 -26.25 7.30
C VAL A 134 -0.13 -25.08 7.53
N HIS A 135 -0.07 -24.49 8.72
CA HIS A 135 -0.95 -23.37 9.07
C HIS A 135 -0.55 -22.09 8.30
N PRO A 136 -1.47 -21.38 7.60
CA PRO A 136 -1.14 -20.26 6.73
C PRO A 136 -0.72 -18.98 7.47
N LEU A 137 -1.10 -18.79 8.74
CA LEU A 137 -0.92 -17.54 9.47
C LEU A 137 0.53 -17.03 9.51
N PRO A 138 1.57 -17.84 9.78
CA PRO A 138 2.95 -17.34 9.79
C PRO A 138 3.38 -16.76 8.44
N TYR A 139 2.94 -17.36 7.32
CA TYR A 139 3.28 -16.93 5.97
C TYR A 139 2.52 -15.65 5.58
N LEU A 140 1.27 -15.52 6.00
CA LEU A 140 0.48 -14.30 5.79
C LEU A 140 1.04 -13.12 6.61
N LEU A 141 1.50 -13.38 7.83
CA LEU A 141 2.19 -12.37 8.63
C LEU A 141 3.53 -11.97 7.99
N ALA A 142 4.30 -12.95 7.50
CA ALA A 142 5.54 -12.70 6.79
C ALA A 142 5.29 -11.89 5.51
N LEU A 143 4.26 -12.22 4.73
CA LEU A 143 3.84 -11.43 3.56
C LEU A 143 3.54 -9.99 3.95
N ALA A 144 2.68 -9.77 4.94
CA ALA A 144 2.26 -8.44 5.35
C ALA A 144 3.42 -7.59 5.87
N THR A 145 4.33 -8.18 6.67
CA THR A 145 5.49 -7.46 7.20
C THR A 145 6.55 -7.21 6.13
N ALA A 146 6.92 -8.23 5.37
CA ALA A 146 7.95 -8.11 4.34
C ALA A 146 7.54 -7.18 3.20
N SER A 147 6.27 -7.20 2.77
CA SER A 147 5.79 -6.28 1.74
C SER A 147 5.82 -4.83 2.21
N ASN A 148 5.48 -4.55 3.47
CA ASN A 148 5.58 -3.20 4.02
C ASN A 148 7.04 -2.74 4.15
N ILE A 149 7.92 -3.58 4.68
CA ILE A 149 9.36 -3.27 4.79
C ILE A 149 9.96 -3.04 3.40
N GLY A 150 9.73 -3.97 2.46
CA GLY A 150 10.25 -3.87 1.10
C GLY A 150 9.76 -2.61 0.36
N SER A 151 8.52 -2.21 0.58
CA SER A 151 7.96 -1.02 -0.05
C SER A 151 8.60 0.29 0.39
N VAL A 152 9.22 0.32 1.57
CA VAL A 152 9.91 1.52 2.07
C VAL A 152 11.17 1.83 1.25
N MET A 153 11.81 0.83 0.66
CA MET A 153 13.09 0.99 -0.04
C MET A 153 13.04 1.89 -1.28
N THR A 154 11.87 2.07 -1.88
CA THR A 154 11.74 2.81 -3.15
C THR A 154 10.63 3.85 -3.12
N VAL A 155 10.71 4.80 -4.03
CA VAL A 155 9.64 5.78 -4.26
C VAL A 155 8.35 5.11 -4.74
N THR A 156 8.44 4.02 -5.49
CA THR A 156 7.30 3.34 -6.12
C THR A 156 6.61 2.31 -5.23
N GLY A 157 7.22 1.94 -4.10
CA GLY A 157 6.74 0.86 -3.24
C GLY A 157 5.41 1.14 -2.52
N ASN A 158 5.11 2.41 -2.24
CA ASN A 158 3.83 2.80 -1.65
C ASN A 158 3.46 4.26 -2.00
N PRO A 159 2.17 4.65 -1.90
CA PRO A 159 1.71 6.01 -2.23
C PRO A 159 2.37 7.11 -1.40
N GLN A 160 2.71 6.82 -0.14
CA GLN A 160 3.35 7.79 0.76
C GLN A 160 4.76 8.13 0.27
N ASN A 161 5.53 7.12 -0.13
CA ASN A 161 6.87 7.32 -0.69
C ASN A 161 6.82 8.06 -2.04
N MET A 162 5.80 7.79 -2.87
CA MET A 162 5.59 8.53 -4.12
C MET A 162 5.42 10.03 -3.84
N LEU A 163 4.55 10.37 -2.90
CA LEU A 163 4.30 11.75 -2.50
C LEU A 163 5.58 12.41 -1.95
N ILE A 164 6.26 11.76 -1.01
CA ILE A 164 7.51 12.25 -0.43
C ILE A 164 8.60 12.41 -1.50
N GLY A 165 8.73 11.43 -2.39
CA GLY A 165 9.71 11.44 -3.47
C GLY A 165 9.50 12.62 -4.43
N ILE A 166 8.25 12.89 -4.81
CA ILE A 166 7.90 14.02 -5.69
C ILE A 166 8.19 15.35 -5.00
N TYR A 167 7.73 15.54 -3.76
CA TYR A 167 7.93 16.81 -3.04
C TYR A 167 9.38 17.06 -2.61
N SER A 168 10.16 16.01 -2.35
CA SER A 168 11.57 16.15 -1.98
C SER A 168 12.46 16.54 -3.16
N GLY A 169 12.03 16.26 -4.40
CA GLY A 169 12.84 16.44 -5.61
C GLY A 169 14.08 15.56 -5.66
N MET A 170 14.20 14.56 -4.78
CA MET A 170 15.36 13.67 -4.75
C MET A 170 15.32 12.69 -5.92
N PRO A 171 16.48 12.42 -6.59
CA PRO A 171 16.56 11.38 -7.60
C PRO A 171 16.20 10.02 -7.04
N TYR A 172 15.50 9.20 -7.84
CA TYR A 172 15.06 7.85 -7.45
C TYR A 172 16.18 6.99 -6.85
N LEU A 173 17.37 6.98 -7.49
CA LEU A 173 18.52 6.20 -7.02
C LEU A 173 19.08 6.70 -5.69
N SER A 174 18.95 7.98 -5.38
CA SER A 174 19.37 8.53 -4.10
C SER A 174 18.45 8.07 -2.98
N VAL A 175 17.14 8.05 -3.22
CA VAL A 175 16.15 7.52 -2.28
C VAL A 175 16.39 6.02 -2.05
N LEU A 176 16.56 5.25 -3.14
CA LEU A 176 16.86 3.82 -3.06
C LEU A 176 18.14 3.58 -2.26
N GLY A 177 19.23 4.29 -2.55
CA GLY A 177 20.51 4.12 -1.85
C GLY A 177 20.44 4.47 -0.35
N ALA A 178 19.61 5.44 0.03
CA ALA A 178 19.43 5.84 1.42
C ALA A 178 18.54 4.86 2.21
N LEU A 179 17.52 4.27 1.57
CA LEU A 179 16.51 3.43 2.23
C LEU A 179 16.72 1.92 2.03
N PHE A 180 17.59 1.52 1.10
CA PHE A 180 17.88 0.10 0.85
C PHE A 180 18.42 -0.67 2.07
N PRO A 181 19.21 -0.05 2.99
CA PRO A 181 19.69 -0.75 4.18
C PRO A 181 18.63 -0.97 5.27
N VAL A 182 17.42 -0.43 5.14
CA VAL A 182 16.31 -0.58 6.09
C VAL A 182 15.58 -1.90 5.89
#